data_25a15e9ddd267990848e3a56382ebd87
#
_entry.id   25a15e9ddd267990848e3a56382ebd87
#
_cell.length_a   1.000
_cell.length_b   1.000
_cell.length_c   1.000
_cell.angle_alpha   90.00
_cell.angle_beta   90.00
_cell.angle_gamma   90.00
#
_symmetry.space_group_name_H-M   'P 1'
#
loop_
_entity.id
_entity.type
_entity.pdbx_description
1 polymer ?
#
loop_
_entity_poly.entity_id
_entity_poly.type
_entity_poly.pdbx_seq_one_letter_code
_entity_poly.pdbx_strand_id
1 'polypeptide(L)'
;MAKALLLENIHPDAAQSLRDHGFEVETRKGALGEKELIEALDGVSLLGIRSKTAVTAAVIDACPSLTAVGCFCIGTNQVDLDYAGKHGIGVFNAPYSNTRSVVELVICDIICLMRRIPAHTHH
;
A
#
# COMPACT_ATOMS: atom_id res chain seq x y z
N MET A 1 -12.90 10.12 1.43
CA MET A 1 -12.40 9.07 2.33
C MET A 1 -11.29 8.29 1.64
N ALA A 2 -10.20 8.06 2.30
CA ALA A 2 -9.09 7.30 1.71
C ALA A 2 -9.47 5.83 1.56
N LYS A 3 -9.03 5.22 0.49
CA LYS A 3 -9.31 3.82 0.19
C LYS A 3 -8.03 3.01 0.18
N ALA A 4 -8.06 1.82 0.77
CA ALA A 4 -6.94 0.88 0.80
C ALA A 4 -7.34 -0.43 0.14
N LEU A 5 -6.39 -1.02 -0.58
CA LEU A 5 -6.55 -2.34 -1.18
C LEU A 5 -5.45 -3.25 -0.62
N LEU A 6 -5.84 -4.34 0.00
CA LEU A 6 -4.91 -5.31 0.57
C LEU A 6 -5.00 -6.63 -0.21
N LEU A 7 -3.90 -7.06 -0.78
CA LEU A 7 -3.83 -8.26 -1.61
C LEU A 7 -3.07 -9.38 -0.92
N GLU A 8 -3.11 -10.56 -1.50
CA GLU A 8 -2.30 -11.72 -1.08
C GLU A 8 -2.57 -12.18 0.35
N ASN A 9 -3.83 -12.09 0.75
CA ASN A 9 -4.27 -12.59 2.05
C ASN A 9 -3.49 -12.00 3.24
N ILE A 10 -3.28 -10.71 3.21
CA ILE A 10 -2.64 -9.98 4.30
C ILE A 10 -3.47 -10.18 5.58
N HIS A 11 -2.78 -10.23 6.72
CA HIS A 11 -3.41 -10.48 8.02
C HIS A 11 -4.64 -9.57 8.22
N PRO A 12 -5.78 -10.12 8.66
CA PRO A 12 -7.01 -9.32 8.78
C PRO A 12 -6.92 -8.15 9.76
N ASP A 13 -5.98 -8.18 10.70
CA ASP A 13 -5.78 -7.05 11.61
C ASP A 13 -5.32 -5.80 10.89
N ALA A 14 -4.66 -5.93 9.73
CA ALA A 14 -4.26 -4.79 8.92
C ALA A 14 -5.51 -4.07 8.39
N ALA A 15 -6.46 -4.81 7.86
CA ALA A 15 -7.72 -4.23 7.37
C ALA A 15 -8.48 -3.55 8.50
N GLN A 16 -8.57 -4.20 9.66
CA GLN A 16 -9.28 -3.64 10.80
C GLN A 16 -8.62 -2.35 11.29
N SER A 17 -7.31 -2.33 11.39
CA SER A 17 -6.57 -1.14 11.82
C SER A 17 -6.80 0.03 10.86
N LEU A 18 -6.79 -0.24 9.56
CA LEU A 18 -7.05 0.80 8.56
C LEU A 18 -8.49 1.32 8.67
N ARG A 19 -9.45 0.45 8.87
CA ARG A 19 -10.85 0.87 9.06
C ARG A 19 -11.00 1.73 10.31
N ASP A 20 -10.29 1.39 11.37
CA ASP A 20 -10.30 2.16 12.62
C ASP A 20 -9.75 3.56 12.43
N HIS A 21 -8.90 3.76 11.40
CA HIS A 21 -8.35 5.07 11.05
C HIS A 21 -9.12 5.77 9.93
N GLY A 22 -10.29 5.27 9.59
CA GLY A 22 -11.17 5.94 8.63
C GLY A 22 -10.99 5.54 7.18
N PHE A 23 -10.24 4.46 6.91
CA PHE A 23 -10.08 3.97 5.55
C PHE A 23 -11.24 3.06 5.13
N GLU A 24 -11.61 3.17 3.87
CA GLU A 24 -12.42 2.17 3.22
C GLU A 24 -11.47 1.08 2.72
N VAL A 25 -11.68 -0.17 3.11
CA VAL A 25 -10.72 -1.25 2.84
C VAL A 25 -11.35 -2.35 2.01
N GLU A 26 -10.68 -2.69 0.91
CA GLU A 26 -10.99 -3.88 0.12
C GLU A 26 -9.87 -4.89 0.31
N THR A 27 -10.20 -6.16 0.47
CA THR A 27 -9.21 -7.23 0.66
C THR A 27 -9.40 -8.31 -0.39
N ARG A 28 -8.29 -8.91 -0.80
CA ARG A 28 -8.28 -10.04 -1.74
C ARG A 28 -7.30 -11.10 -1.28
N LYS A 29 -7.60 -12.36 -1.55
CA LYS A 29 -6.76 -13.47 -1.11
C LYS A 29 -5.56 -13.73 -2.00
N GLY A 30 -5.60 -13.31 -3.25
CA GLY A 30 -4.54 -13.58 -4.21
C GLY A 30 -3.85 -12.32 -4.70
N ALA A 31 -2.78 -12.54 -5.47
CA ALA A 31 -2.12 -11.47 -6.20
C ALA A 31 -2.91 -11.12 -7.45
N LEU A 32 -2.71 -9.93 -7.97
CA LEU A 32 -3.31 -9.49 -9.23
C LEU A 32 -2.22 -9.26 -10.28
N GLY A 33 -2.54 -9.58 -11.52
CA GLY A 33 -1.69 -9.21 -12.65
C GLY A 33 -1.71 -7.70 -12.87
N GLU A 34 -0.78 -7.20 -13.67
CA GLU A 34 -0.62 -5.76 -13.90
C GLU A 34 -1.92 -5.09 -14.34
N LYS A 35 -2.60 -5.64 -15.33
CA LYS A 35 -3.83 -5.08 -15.85
C LYS A 35 -4.95 -5.05 -14.82
N GLU A 36 -5.13 -6.16 -14.12
CA GLU A 36 -6.15 -6.27 -13.08
C GLU A 36 -5.84 -5.34 -11.90
N LEU A 37 -4.56 -5.20 -11.58
CA LEU A 37 -4.12 -4.31 -10.51
C LEU A 37 -4.44 -2.86 -10.83
N ILE A 38 -4.18 -2.44 -12.07
CA ILE A 38 -4.49 -1.08 -12.51
C ILE A 38 -5.99 -0.78 -12.35
N GLU A 39 -6.84 -1.72 -12.75
CA GLU A 39 -8.28 -1.58 -12.59
C GLU A 39 -8.69 -1.52 -11.12
N ALA A 40 -8.11 -2.36 -10.29
CA ALA A 40 -8.44 -2.44 -8.86
C ALA A 40 -7.97 -1.21 -8.09
N LEU A 41 -6.93 -0.54 -8.56
CA LEU A 41 -6.35 0.63 -7.87
C LEU A 41 -7.07 1.94 -8.16
N ASP A 42 -8.13 1.93 -8.94
CA ASP A 42 -8.90 3.13 -9.23
C ASP A 42 -9.40 3.77 -7.92
N GLY A 43 -8.95 4.98 -7.63
CA GLY A 43 -9.31 5.69 -6.41
C GLY A 43 -8.63 5.21 -5.14
N VAL A 44 -7.71 4.26 -5.25
CA VAL A 44 -7.02 3.69 -4.08
C VAL A 44 -5.81 4.56 -3.71
N SER A 45 -5.67 4.88 -2.43
CA SER A 45 -4.55 5.65 -1.90
C SER A 45 -3.43 4.79 -1.33
N LEU A 46 -3.78 3.66 -0.74
CA LEU A 46 -2.83 2.75 -0.11
C LEU A 46 -3.00 1.34 -0.65
N LEU A 47 -1.91 0.75 -1.12
CA LEU A 47 -1.87 -0.63 -1.58
C LEU A 47 -1.02 -1.47 -0.64
N GLY A 48 -1.56 -2.58 -0.15
CA GLY A 48 -0.81 -3.57 0.62
C GLY A 48 -0.60 -4.82 -0.20
N ILE A 49 0.65 -5.26 -0.30
CA ILE A 49 1.03 -6.46 -1.06
C ILE A 49 1.99 -7.33 -0.26
N ARG A 50 2.22 -8.52 -0.77
CA ARG A 50 3.28 -9.41 -0.29
C ARG A 50 4.28 -9.63 -1.43
N SER A 51 4.76 -10.86 -1.63
CA SER A 51 5.85 -11.09 -2.56
C SER A 51 5.45 -11.36 -4.02
N LYS A 52 4.16 -11.54 -4.28
CA LYS A 52 3.69 -11.99 -5.60
C LYS A 52 3.13 -10.90 -6.51
N THR A 53 2.77 -9.77 -5.96
CA THR A 53 2.22 -8.67 -6.75
C THR A 53 3.33 -7.71 -7.15
N ALA A 54 3.44 -7.41 -8.43
CA ALA A 54 4.46 -6.48 -8.93
C ALA A 54 3.84 -5.09 -9.12
N VAL A 55 4.49 -4.07 -8.56
CA VAL A 55 4.09 -2.68 -8.76
C VAL A 55 5.12 -2.05 -9.69
N THR A 56 4.81 -2.05 -10.98
CA THR A 56 5.68 -1.58 -12.04
C THR A 56 5.46 -0.10 -12.32
N ALA A 57 6.34 0.50 -13.12
CA ALA A 57 6.18 1.87 -13.58
C ALA A 57 4.82 2.08 -14.27
N ALA A 58 4.38 1.10 -15.05
CA ALA A 58 3.07 1.18 -15.72
C ALA A 58 1.91 1.27 -14.73
N VAL A 59 1.98 0.50 -13.65
CA VAL A 59 0.96 0.55 -12.60
C VAL A 59 0.97 1.92 -11.92
N ILE A 60 2.14 2.43 -11.60
CA ILE A 60 2.29 3.74 -10.95
C ILE A 60 1.74 4.86 -11.83
N ASP A 61 2.07 4.85 -13.11
CA ASP A 61 1.56 5.84 -14.07
C ASP A 61 0.04 5.82 -14.18
N ALA A 62 -0.55 4.64 -14.12
CA ALA A 62 -1.98 4.48 -14.31
C ALA A 62 -2.80 4.79 -13.05
N CYS A 63 -2.15 4.98 -11.91
CA CYS A 63 -2.82 5.11 -10.61
C CYS A 63 -2.39 6.41 -9.91
N PRO A 64 -2.84 7.57 -10.38
CA PRO A 64 -2.40 8.85 -9.81
C PRO A 64 -2.86 9.09 -8.36
N SER A 65 -3.86 8.36 -7.92
CA SER A 65 -4.33 8.48 -6.52
C SER A 65 -3.47 7.71 -5.53
N LEU A 66 -2.61 6.79 -6.01
CA LEU A 66 -1.80 5.95 -5.14
C LEU A 66 -0.73 6.79 -4.44
N THR A 67 -0.72 6.73 -3.11
CA THR A 67 0.17 7.53 -2.27
C THR A 67 1.21 6.67 -1.55
N ALA A 68 0.84 5.45 -1.20
CA ALA A 68 1.71 4.58 -0.42
C ALA A 68 1.52 3.11 -0.79
N VAL A 69 2.60 2.35 -0.68
CA VAL A 69 2.59 0.89 -0.88
C VAL A 69 3.23 0.25 0.34
N GLY A 70 2.52 -0.68 0.96
CA GLY A 70 3.04 -1.47 2.07
C GLY A 70 3.41 -2.86 1.59
N CYS A 71 4.66 -3.26 1.79
CA CYS A 71 5.16 -4.59 1.44
C CYS A 71 5.24 -5.45 2.70
N PHE A 72 4.25 -6.31 2.89
CA PHE A 72 4.15 -7.18 4.06
C PHE A 72 4.96 -8.46 3.86
N CYS A 73 6.25 -8.29 3.54
CA CYS A 73 7.18 -9.36 3.24
C CYS A 73 8.62 -8.87 3.49
N ILE A 74 9.60 -9.75 3.30
CA ILE A 74 10.99 -9.44 3.64
C ILE A 74 11.59 -8.38 2.71
N GLY A 75 11.27 -8.42 1.42
CA GLY A 75 11.87 -7.52 0.44
C GLY A 75 10.87 -6.54 -0.17
N THR A 76 11.40 -5.61 -0.95
CA THR A 76 10.59 -4.63 -1.69
C THR A 76 10.90 -4.66 -3.19
N ASN A 77 11.61 -5.69 -3.65
CA ASN A 77 12.05 -5.78 -5.05
C ASN A 77 10.91 -5.97 -6.05
N GLN A 78 9.70 -6.28 -5.57
CA GLN A 78 8.51 -6.34 -6.42
C GLN A 78 7.95 -4.96 -6.76
N VAL A 79 8.47 -3.90 -6.15
CA VAL A 79 8.07 -2.52 -6.43
C VAL A 79 9.20 -1.79 -7.14
N ASP A 80 8.86 -1.04 -8.18
CA ASP A 80 9.83 -0.15 -8.82
C ASP A 80 10.07 1.06 -7.91
N LEU A 81 11.07 0.95 -7.04
CA LEU A 81 11.34 1.94 -6.01
C LEU A 81 11.75 3.30 -6.58
N ASP A 82 12.54 3.30 -7.64
CA ASP A 82 12.99 4.54 -8.26
C ASP A 82 11.81 5.31 -8.83
N TYR A 83 10.94 4.61 -9.55
CA TYR A 83 9.79 5.23 -10.17
C TYR A 83 8.78 5.71 -9.12
N ALA A 84 8.54 4.91 -8.10
CA ALA A 84 7.67 5.28 -6.99
C ALA A 84 8.18 6.55 -6.29
N GLY A 85 9.47 6.63 -6.02
CA GLY A 85 10.08 7.79 -5.40
C GLY A 85 9.91 9.05 -6.22
N LYS A 86 10.06 8.95 -7.54
CA LYS A 86 9.87 10.09 -8.45
C LYS A 86 8.43 10.60 -8.46
N HIS A 87 7.48 9.74 -8.14
CA HIS A 87 6.06 10.10 -8.12
C HIS A 87 5.56 10.42 -6.71
N GLY A 88 6.45 10.49 -5.73
CA GLY A 88 6.09 10.81 -4.36
C GLY A 88 5.35 9.70 -3.62
N ILE A 89 5.49 8.45 -4.08
CA ILE A 89 4.85 7.31 -3.43
C ILE A 89 5.78 6.77 -2.35
N GLY A 90 5.28 6.70 -1.11
CA GLY A 90 6.02 6.09 -0.03
C GLY A 90 5.91 4.56 -0.09
N VAL A 91 7.05 3.88 0.02
CA VAL A 91 7.08 2.42 0.06
C VAL A 91 7.57 1.97 1.42
N PHE A 92 6.80 1.09 2.06
CA PHE A 92 7.07 0.59 3.40
C PHE A 92 7.30 -0.90 3.36
N ASN A 93 8.18 -1.38 4.22
CA ASN A 93 8.44 -2.80 4.36
C ASN A 93 8.08 -3.26 5.76
N ALA A 94 7.28 -4.31 5.86
CA ALA A 94 6.79 -4.82 7.14
C ALA A 94 7.00 -6.34 7.21
N PRO A 95 8.24 -6.82 7.32
CA PRO A 95 8.55 -8.24 7.19
C PRO A 95 8.01 -9.11 8.32
N TYR A 96 7.75 -8.54 9.47
CA TYR A 96 7.32 -9.31 10.66
C TYR A 96 5.90 -8.99 11.09
N SER A 97 5.04 -8.56 10.15
CA SER A 97 3.67 -8.15 10.45
C SER A 97 2.72 -9.36 10.63
N ASN A 98 3.09 -10.29 11.49
CA ASN A 98 2.31 -11.50 11.78
C ASN A 98 1.63 -11.46 13.15
N THR A 99 1.73 -10.36 13.87
CA THR A 99 1.02 -10.16 15.14
C THR A 99 0.24 -8.85 15.04
N ARG A 100 -0.81 -8.76 15.85
CA ARG A 100 -1.65 -7.57 15.86
C ARG A 100 -0.86 -6.32 16.22
N SER A 101 0.01 -6.41 17.22
CA SER A 101 0.80 -5.26 17.68
C SER A 101 1.71 -4.72 16.59
N VAL A 102 2.39 -5.61 15.85
CA VAL A 102 3.27 -5.21 14.76
C VAL A 102 2.47 -4.61 13.62
N VAL A 103 1.34 -5.24 13.25
CA VAL A 103 0.46 -4.74 12.20
C VAL A 103 -0.03 -3.33 12.53
N GLU A 104 -0.49 -3.11 13.76
CA GLU A 104 -0.98 -1.79 14.16
C GLU A 104 0.11 -0.73 14.11
N LEU A 105 1.31 -1.06 14.56
CA LEU A 105 2.43 -0.13 14.51
C LEU A 105 2.78 0.27 13.08
N VAL A 106 2.85 -0.70 12.18
CA VAL A 106 3.15 -0.45 10.76
C VAL A 106 2.07 0.41 10.13
N ILE A 107 0.81 0.10 10.38
CA ILE A 107 -0.30 0.87 9.82
C ILE A 107 -0.28 2.31 10.34
N CYS A 108 0.01 2.52 11.62
CA CYS A 108 0.15 3.87 12.16
C CYS A 108 1.28 4.65 11.48
N ASP A 109 2.41 4.00 11.23
CA ASP A 109 3.53 4.63 10.54
C ASP A 109 3.16 5.02 9.11
N ILE A 110 2.47 4.14 8.40
CA ILE A 110 2.00 4.40 7.04
C ILE A 110 1.05 5.60 7.03
N ILE A 111 0.09 5.62 7.93
CA ILE A 111 -0.89 6.71 8.00
C ILE A 111 -0.21 8.04 8.33
N CYS A 112 0.73 8.04 9.26
CA CYS A 112 1.48 9.24 9.60
C CYS A 112 2.22 9.80 8.39
N LEU A 113 2.87 8.93 7.61
CA LEU A 113 3.58 9.36 6.43
C LEU A 113 2.63 9.85 5.34
N MET A 114 1.52 9.17 5.13
CA MET A 114 0.51 9.60 4.16
C MET A 114 -0.02 11.00 4.45
N ARG A 115 -0.18 11.33 5.73
CA ARG A 115 -0.60 12.67 6.13
C ARG A 115 0.47 13.72 5.87
N ARG A 116 1.73 13.34 5.91
CA ARG A 116 2.85 14.25 5.64
C ARG A 116 3.07 14.49 4.16
N ILE A 117 2.95 13.43 3.35
CA ILE A 117 3.24 13.52 1.93
C ILE A 117 2.43 14.62 1.24
N PRO A 118 1.10 14.68 1.36
CA PRO A 118 0.34 15.76 0.73
C PRO A 118 0.71 17.15 1.25
N ALA A 119 1.00 17.26 2.54
CA ALA A 119 1.36 18.53 3.15
C ALA A 119 2.75 19.00 2.71
N HIS A 120 3.60 18.11 2.24
CA HIS A 120 4.98 18.42 1.89
C HIS A 120 5.26 18.42 0.40
N THR A 121 4.26 18.22 -0.44
CA THR A 121 4.46 18.19 -1.89
C THR A 121 4.91 19.54 -2.45
N HIS A 122 4.71 20.60 -1.73
CA HIS A 122 5.09 21.96 -2.13
C HIS A 122 6.46 22.37 -1.59
N HIS A 123 7.13 21.52 -0.88
CA HIS A 123 8.45 21.83 -0.35
C HIS A 123 9.57 21.53 -1.37
#